data_f7fb2c85ff047a5dc8f3dfe9ad5d48c2
#
_entry.id   f7fb2c85ff047a5dc8f3dfe9ad5d48c2
#
_cell.length_a   1.000
_cell.length_b   1.000
_cell.length_c   1.000
_cell.angle_alpha   90.00
_cell.angle_beta   90.00
_cell.angle_gamma   90.00
#
_symmetry.space_group_name_H-M   'P 1'
#
loop_
_entity.id
_entity.type
_entity.pdbx_description
1 polymer ?
#
loop_
_entity_poly.entity_id
_entity_poly.type
_entity_poly.pdbx_seq_one_letter_code
_entity_poly.pdbx_strand_id
1 'polypeptide(L)'
;MASILRLLTIAVAMASLLVGPPVVIAGETASLPAEKQTTLGLYLTAQQAFEKWQSAPDKATVLDVRTPEEYLFIGHAEMAWNVPLAAQTFEWDAAKKQFPMRPLPDFVDRIRTIAKPEDTLLVMCRSGGRSALAVNALAQAGFKNVYNITDGFEGDSVKDPGSVFNGQRMVNGWRNSGLPWTYQPDPARMVLPTER
;
A
#
# COMPACT_ATOMS: atom_id res chain seq x y z
N MET A 1 54.44 -14.49 65.56
CA MET A 1 54.26 -13.60 64.39
C MET A 1 53.06 -14.15 63.60
N ALA A 2 51.88 -13.58 63.82
CA ALA A 2 50.62 -14.05 63.22
C ALA A 2 50.14 -13.00 62.21
N SER A 3 50.09 -13.39 60.92
CA SER A 3 49.56 -12.56 59.84
C SER A 3 48.04 -12.79 59.70
N ILE A 4 47.27 -11.72 59.91
CA ILE A 4 45.82 -11.71 59.78
C ILE A 4 45.48 -11.41 58.32
N LEU A 5 44.92 -12.39 57.62
CA LEU A 5 44.38 -12.27 56.24
C LEU A 5 42.94 -11.72 56.32
N ARG A 6 42.71 -10.49 55.91
CA ARG A 6 41.36 -9.89 55.82
C ARG A 6 40.73 -10.29 54.49
N LEU A 7 39.68 -11.11 54.54
CA LEU A 7 38.80 -11.32 53.39
C LEU A 7 37.93 -10.08 53.14
N LEU A 8 38.04 -9.52 51.95
CA LEU A 8 37.17 -8.44 51.47
C LEU A 8 36.01 -9.11 50.70
N THR A 9 34.84 -9.11 51.31
CA THR A 9 33.58 -9.55 50.64
C THR A 9 33.05 -8.41 49.78
N ILE A 10 33.09 -8.57 48.47
CA ILE A 10 32.47 -7.64 47.53
C ILE A 10 31.01 -8.08 47.34
N ALA A 11 30.07 -7.30 47.87
CA ALA A 11 28.65 -7.46 47.62
C ALA A 11 28.31 -6.88 46.22
N VAL A 12 27.98 -7.72 45.26
CA VAL A 12 27.44 -7.31 43.96
C VAL A 12 25.94 -7.06 44.13
N ALA A 13 25.53 -5.78 44.15
CA ALA A 13 24.14 -5.42 44.13
C ALA A 13 23.59 -5.64 42.69
N MET A 14 22.76 -6.66 42.49
CA MET A 14 21.95 -6.83 41.27
C MET A 14 20.85 -5.75 41.26
N ALA A 15 21.00 -4.74 40.42
CA ALA A 15 19.93 -3.81 40.11
C ALA A 15 18.95 -4.47 39.14
N SER A 16 17.80 -4.92 39.65
CA SER A 16 16.69 -5.42 38.82
C SER A 16 16.05 -4.26 38.07
N LEU A 17 16.33 -4.13 36.78
CA LEU A 17 15.58 -3.25 35.88
C LEU A 17 14.14 -3.79 35.75
N LEU A 18 13.20 -3.11 36.42
CA LEU A 18 11.77 -3.31 36.18
C LEU A 18 11.44 -2.72 34.80
N VAL A 19 11.44 -3.60 33.78
CA VAL A 19 10.86 -3.29 32.48
C VAL A 19 9.34 -3.29 32.68
N GLY A 20 8.74 -2.11 32.81
CA GLY A 20 7.30 -1.95 32.80
C GLY A 20 6.71 -2.48 31.47
N PRO A 21 5.43 -2.95 31.47
CA PRO A 21 4.79 -3.37 30.23
C PRO A 21 4.78 -2.22 29.23
N PRO A 22 4.92 -2.49 27.91
CA PRO A 22 4.87 -1.47 26.89
C PRO A 22 3.52 -0.75 27.00
N VAL A 23 3.55 0.55 27.17
CA VAL A 23 2.36 1.41 27.08
C VAL A 23 1.94 1.40 25.61
N VAL A 24 0.96 0.57 25.28
CA VAL A 24 0.25 0.66 23.99
C VAL A 24 -0.58 1.93 24.08
N ILE A 25 -0.07 3.01 23.49
CA ILE A 25 -0.88 4.20 23.22
C ILE A 25 -1.86 3.77 22.14
N ALA A 26 -3.10 3.48 22.53
CA ALA A 26 -4.22 3.36 21.61
C ALA A 26 -4.44 4.76 20.99
N GLY A 27 -3.70 5.05 19.91
CA GLY A 27 -4.06 6.13 19.02
C GLY A 27 -5.46 5.81 18.50
N GLU A 28 -6.37 6.79 18.53
CA GLU A 28 -7.68 6.71 17.90
C GLU A 28 -7.46 6.20 16.48
N THR A 29 -7.87 4.96 16.23
CA THR A 29 -7.96 4.41 14.87
C THR A 29 -9.12 5.12 14.20
N ALA A 30 -8.83 6.26 13.56
CA ALA A 30 -9.79 6.85 12.63
C ALA A 30 -10.23 5.73 11.70
N SER A 31 -11.52 5.40 11.73
CA SER A 31 -12.05 4.29 10.93
C SER A 31 -11.73 4.54 9.47
N LEU A 32 -11.16 3.54 8.79
CA LEU A 32 -10.85 3.64 7.38
C LEU A 32 -12.11 4.05 6.59
N PRO A 33 -12.03 5.08 5.70
CA PRO A 33 -13.17 5.51 4.90
C PRO A 33 -13.84 4.33 4.18
N ALA A 34 -15.18 4.36 4.11
CA ALA A 34 -15.97 3.23 3.58
C ALA A 34 -15.53 2.81 2.16
N GLU A 35 -15.15 3.77 1.32
CA GLU A 35 -14.67 3.53 -0.05
C GLU A 35 -13.30 2.84 -0.12
N LYS A 36 -12.57 2.77 1.00
CA LYS A 36 -11.29 2.06 1.10
C LYS A 36 -11.42 0.70 1.81
N GLN A 37 -12.59 0.38 2.35
CA GLN A 37 -12.83 -0.88 3.05
C GLN A 37 -12.99 -2.05 2.07
N THR A 38 -12.54 -3.23 2.51
CA THR A 38 -12.57 -4.46 1.72
C THR A 38 -13.14 -5.63 2.51
N THR A 39 -13.68 -6.62 1.80
CA THR A 39 -14.23 -7.85 2.40
C THR A 39 -13.16 -8.69 3.10
N LEU A 40 -11.91 -8.62 2.67
CA LEU A 40 -10.80 -9.34 3.30
C LEU A 40 -10.28 -8.65 4.57
N GLY A 41 -10.52 -7.35 4.76
CA GLY A 41 -10.05 -6.61 5.93
C GLY A 41 -8.53 -6.50 6.05
N LEU A 42 -7.79 -6.71 4.94
CA LEU A 42 -6.33 -6.65 4.91
C LEU A 42 -5.88 -5.29 4.37
N TYR A 43 -5.24 -4.50 5.22
CA TYR A 43 -4.86 -3.12 4.92
C TYR A 43 -3.40 -2.87 5.24
N LEU A 44 -2.75 -2.07 4.40
CA LEU A 44 -1.38 -1.57 4.60
C LEU A 44 -1.32 -0.11 4.13
N THR A 45 -0.44 0.67 4.74
CA THR A 45 0.04 1.91 4.13
C THR A 45 1.08 1.59 3.05
N ALA A 46 1.43 2.55 2.21
CA ALA A 46 2.49 2.38 1.21
C ALA A 46 3.82 1.96 1.86
N GLN A 47 4.18 2.57 2.99
CA GLN A 47 5.37 2.22 3.75
C GLN A 47 5.35 0.75 4.22
N GLN A 48 4.26 0.32 4.84
CA GLN A 48 4.11 -1.06 5.32
C GLN A 48 4.09 -2.08 4.17
N ALA A 49 3.51 -1.69 3.01
CA ALA A 49 3.50 -2.53 1.82
C ALA A 49 4.91 -2.70 1.24
N PHE A 50 5.71 -1.63 1.20
CA PHE A 50 7.10 -1.71 0.78
C PHE A 50 7.93 -2.59 1.71
N GLU A 51 7.82 -2.42 3.02
CA GLU A 51 8.50 -3.25 4.02
C GLU A 51 8.12 -4.75 3.88
N LYS A 52 6.81 -5.01 3.68
CA LYS A 52 6.34 -6.37 3.45
C LYS A 52 6.89 -6.97 2.16
N TRP A 53 6.90 -6.23 1.06
CA TRP A 53 7.50 -6.67 -0.20
C TRP A 53 9.01 -6.87 -0.06
N GLN A 54 9.73 -5.91 0.55
CA GLN A 54 11.19 -5.96 0.71
C GLN A 54 11.64 -7.16 1.55
N SER A 55 10.85 -7.59 2.53
CA SER A 55 11.16 -8.74 3.38
C SER A 55 11.09 -10.08 2.63
N ALA A 56 10.31 -10.17 1.53
CA ALA A 56 10.15 -11.38 0.74
C ALA A 56 9.69 -11.03 -0.71
N PRO A 57 10.57 -10.44 -1.54
CA PRO A 57 10.20 -9.91 -2.86
C PRO A 57 9.69 -10.99 -3.83
N ASP A 58 10.14 -12.25 -3.66
CA ASP A 58 9.68 -13.38 -4.47
C ASP A 58 8.33 -13.96 -4.02
N LYS A 59 7.78 -13.49 -2.88
CA LYS A 59 6.55 -14.01 -2.28
C LYS A 59 5.40 -13.00 -2.27
N ALA A 60 5.64 -11.77 -2.65
CA ALA A 60 4.65 -10.72 -2.68
C ALA A 60 4.74 -9.93 -3.99
N THR A 61 3.61 -9.75 -4.66
CA THR A 61 3.50 -8.96 -5.89
C THR A 61 2.85 -7.62 -5.61
N VAL A 62 3.50 -6.53 -5.99
CA VAL A 62 2.92 -5.19 -5.94
C VAL A 62 2.14 -4.95 -7.23
N LEU A 63 0.84 -4.63 -7.10
CA LEU A 63 -0.08 -4.38 -8.22
C LEU A 63 -0.51 -2.91 -8.22
N ASP A 64 -0.28 -2.23 -9.33
CA ASP A 64 -0.84 -0.91 -9.62
C ASP A 64 -2.04 -1.07 -10.55
N VAL A 65 -3.25 -0.83 -10.02
CA VAL A 65 -4.51 -0.98 -10.77
C VAL A 65 -4.98 0.32 -11.40
N ARG A 66 -4.11 1.34 -11.44
CA ARG A 66 -4.36 2.60 -12.15
C ARG A 66 -4.36 2.37 -13.66
N THR A 67 -4.85 3.39 -14.40
CA THR A 67 -4.78 3.33 -15.85
C THR A 67 -3.32 3.35 -16.34
N PRO A 68 -3.04 2.85 -17.56
CA PRO A 68 -1.69 2.92 -18.13
C PRO A 68 -1.16 4.36 -18.21
N GLU A 69 -2.03 5.32 -18.48
CA GLU A 69 -1.68 6.74 -18.56
C GLU A 69 -1.22 7.27 -17.19
N GLU A 70 -1.93 6.93 -16.10
CA GLU A 70 -1.50 7.27 -14.74
C GLU A 70 -0.14 6.64 -14.41
N TYR A 71 0.03 5.36 -14.77
CA TYR A 71 1.27 4.61 -14.54
C TYR A 71 2.47 5.24 -15.25
N LEU A 72 2.29 5.63 -16.52
CA LEU A 72 3.35 6.20 -17.35
C LEU A 72 3.64 7.67 -17.01
N PHE A 73 2.61 8.50 -16.83
CA PHE A 73 2.79 9.96 -16.76
C PHE A 73 2.88 10.52 -15.35
N ILE A 74 2.31 9.82 -14.35
CA ILE A 74 2.44 10.19 -12.94
C ILE A 74 3.66 9.50 -12.28
N GLY A 75 4.13 8.41 -12.90
CA GLY A 75 5.14 7.51 -12.37
C GLY A 75 4.51 6.35 -11.62
N HIS A 76 5.35 5.38 -11.23
CA HIS A 76 4.93 4.13 -10.59
C HIS A 76 6.02 3.57 -9.67
N ALA A 77 5.65 2.68 -8.74
CA ALA A 77 6.61 1.94 -7.94
C ALA A 77 7.45 1.01 -8.85
N GLU A 78 8.77 1.01 -8.69
CA GLU A 78 9.71 0.32 -9.60
C GLU A 78 9.41 -1.16 -9.79
N MET A 79 8.90 -1.83 -8.74
CA MET A 79 8.58 -3.26 -8.75
C MET A 79 7.13 -3.57 -9.15
N ALA A 80 6.28 -2.55 -9.33
CA ALA A 80 4.85 -2.77 -9.52
C ALA A 80 4.51 -3.30 -10.92
N TRP A 81 3.57 -4.23 -10.96
CA TRP A 81 2.88 -4.64 -12.18
C TRP A 81 1.71 -3.71 -12.43
N ASN A 82 1.58 -3.18 -13.64
CA ASN A 82 0.39 -2.44 -14.03
C ASN A 82 -0.66 -3.39 -14.61
N VAL A 83 -1.76 -3.54 -13.90
CA VAL A 83 -2.94 -4.31 -14.33
C VAL A 83 -4.17 -3.43 -14.13
N PRO A 84 -4.57 -2.64 -15.14
CA PRO A 84 -5.64 -1.66 -15.00
C PRO A 84 -6.99 -2.29 -14.60
N LEU A 85 -7.64 -1.76 -13.55
CA LEU A 85 -8.99 -2.16 -13.17
C LEU A 85 -10.04 -1.56 -14.09
N ALA A 86 -9.77 -0.35 -14.60
CA ALA A 86 -10.69 0.43 -15.42
C ALA A 86 -9.92 1.27 -16.44
N ALA A 87 -10.57 1.60 -17.54
CA ALA A 87 -10.08 2.52 -18.56
C ALA A 87 -10.74 3.90 -18.40
N GLN A 88 -10.00 4.97 -18.70
CA GLN A 88 -10.53 6.32 -18.79
C GLN A 88 -11.44 6.43 -20.02
N THR A 89 -12.63 6.99 -19.85
CA THR A 89 -13.48 7.39 -20.99
C THR A 89 -13.27 8.86 -21.32
N PHE A 90 -13.65 9.24 -22.54
CA PHE A 90 -13.67 10.64 -22.98
C PHE A 90 -15.11 11.15 -23.17
N GLU A 91 -16.09 10.49 -22.57
CA GLU A 91 -17.49 10.88 -22.54
C GLU A 91 -17.73 11.75 -21.31
N TRP A 92 -18.11 13.02 -21.52
CA TRP A 92 -18.34 13.94 -20.41
C TRP A 92 -19.65 13.64 -19.68
N ASP A 93 -19.58 13.32 -18.39
CA ASP A 93 -20.74 13.24 -17.49
C ASP A 93 -21.02 14.63 -16.90
N ALA A 94 -22.00 15.32 -17.46
CA ALA A 94 -22.35 16.69 -17.04
C ALA A 94 -22.93 16.75 -15.61
N ALA A 95 -23.58 15.68 -15.14
CA ALA A 95 -24.17 15.62 -13.79
C ALA A 95 -23.07 15.48 -12.73
N LYS A 96 -22.06 14.68 -12.99
CA LYS A 96 -20.92 14.44 -12.08
C LYS A 96 -19.74 15.36 -12.36
N LYS A 97 -19.77 16.15 -13.43
CA LYS A 97 -18.69 17.05 -13.88
C LYS A 97 -17.33 16.31 -13.98
N GLN A 98 -17.34 15.16 -14.63
CA GLN A 98 -16.15 14.33 -14.81
C GLN A 98 -16.24 13.48 -16.07
N PHE A 99 -15.09 12.97 -16.50
CA PHE A 99 -14.99 11.85 -17.43
C PHE A 99 -14.97 10.55 -16.61
N PRO A 100 -16.01 9.70 -16.70
CA PRO A 100 -16.06 8.48 -15.91
C PRO A 100 -15.00 7.47 -16.35
N MET A 101 -14.68 6.55 -15.45
CA MET A 101 -13.89 5.35 -15.78
C MET A 101 -14.84 4.19 -16.09
N ARG A 102 -14.52 3.42 -17.10
CA ARG A 102 -15.22 2.18 -17.46
C ARG A 102 -14.46 0.99 -16.88
N PRO A 103 -15.09 0.15 -16.04
CA PRO A 103 -14.50 -1.09 -15.55
C PRO A 103 -14.09 -2.01 -16.73
N LEU A 104 -12.97 -2.71 -16.55
CA LEU A 104 -12.47 -3.70 -17.50
C LEU A 104 -12.88 -5.11 -17.02
N PRO A 105 -13.76 -5.82 -17.75
CA PRO A 105 -14.36 -7.07 -17.27
C PRO A 105 -13.34 -8.21 -17.16
N ASP A 106 -12.26 -8.16 -17.90
CA ASP A 106 -11.16 -9.14 -17.95
C ASP A 106 -10.11 -8.94 -16.83
N PHE A 107 -10.33 -8.02 -15.89
CA PHE A 107 -9.34 -7.68 -14.83
C PHE A 107 -8.83 -8.91 -14.08
N VAL A 108 -9.74 -9.75 -13.58
CA VAL A 108 -9.37 -10.94 -12.80
C VAL A 108 -8.59 -11.95 -13.66
N ASP A 109 -8.97 -12.13 -14.91
CA ASP A 109 -8.29 -13.06 -15.82
C ASP A 109 -6.87 -12.58 -16.13
N ARG A 110 -6.67 -11.27 -16.30
CA ARG A 110 -5.33 -10.70 -16.42
C ARG A 110 -4.48 -10.89 -15.18
N ILE A 111 -5.04 -10.76 -13.97
CA ILE A 111 -4.31 -11.07 -12.73
C ILE A 111 -3.88 -12.55 -12.70
N ARG A 112 -4.75 -13.48 -13.14
CA ARG A 112 -4.43 -14.92 -13.18
C ARG A 112 -3.27 -15.28 -14.11
N THR A 113 -2.86 -14.38 -15.00
CA THR A 113 -1.67 -14.62 -15.86
C THR A 113 -0.36 -14.39 -15.09
N ILE A 114 -0.39 -13.68 -13.95
CA ILE A 114 0.80 -13.29 -13.19
C ILE A 114 0.77 -13.74 -11.73
N ALA A 115 -0.38 -14.19 -11.22
CA ALA A 115 -0.53 -14.60 -9.83
C ALA A 115 -1.60 -15.67 -9.65
N LYS A 116 -1.45 -16.48 -8.60
CA LYS A 116 -2.38 -17.54 -8.17
C LYS A 116 -3.17 -17.09 -6.95
N PRO A 117 -4.32 -17.72 -6.65
CA PRO A 117 -5.18 -17.35 -5.51
C PRO A 117 -4.49 -17.39 -4.13
N GLU A 118 -3.45 -18.18 -3.97
CA GLU A 118 -2.66 -18.31 -2.74
C GLU A 118 -1.56 -17.26 -2.59
N ASP A 119 -1.21 -16.55 -3.66
CA ASP A 119 -0.12 -15.57 -3.65
C ASP A 119 -0.50 -14.31 -2.85
N THR A 120 0.50 -13.64 -2.31
CA THR A 120 0.32 -12.36 -1.63
C THR A 120 0.34 -11.22 -2.64
N LEU A 121 -0.76 -10.46 -2.70
CA LEU A 121 -0.91 -9.29 -3.57
C LEU A 121 -1.02 -8.01 -2.76
N LEU A 122 -0.24 -7.01 -3.10
CA LEU A 122 -0.22 -5.67 -2.48
C LEU A 122 -0.76 -4.67 -3.50
N VAL A 123 -2.03 -4.31 -3.37
CA VAL A 123 -2.77 -3.61 -4.43
C VAL A 123 -2.86 -2.13 -4.15
N MET A 124 -2.36 -1.30 -5.06
CA MET A 124 -2.47 0.15 -5.00
C MET A 124 -3.27 0.72 -6.18
N CYS A 125 -3.86 1.87 -5.93
CA CYS A 125 -4.32 2.78 -6.97
C CYS A 125 -3.80 4.19 -6.67
N ARG A 126 -4.54 5.23 -7.02
CA ARG A 126 -4.15 6.61 -6.71
C ARG A 126 -4.11 6.89 -5.19
N SER A 127 -5.18 6.48 -4.44
CA SER A 127 -5.36 6.80 -3.01
C SER A 127 -6.21 5.79 -2.24
N GLY A 128 -6.27 4.52 -2.67
CA GLY A 128 -6.87 3.42 -1.91
C GLY A 128 -8.29 3.01 -2.30
N GLY A 129 -9.08 3.83 -2.99
CA GLY A 129 -10.49 3.50 -3.30
C GLY A 129 -10.66 2.50 -4.44
N ARG A 130 -10.03 2.71 -5.60
CA ARG A 130 -10.08 1.76 -6.74
C ARG A 130 -9.40 0.44 -6.38
N SER A 131 -8.32 0.47 -5.61
CA SER A 131 -7.65 -0.75 -5.14
C SER A 131 -8.53 -1.55 -4.18
N ALA A 132 -9.39 -0.92 -3.38
CA ALA A 132 -10.40 -1.63 -2.59
C ALA A 132 -11.40 -2.40 -3.47
N LEU A 133 -11.85 -1.80 -4.57
CA LEU A 133 -12.71 -2.49 -5.55
C LEU A 133 -11.99 -3.68 -6.20
N ALA A 134 -10.71 -3.50 -6.55
CA ALA A 134 -9.88 -4.57 -7.11
C ALA A 134 -9.69 -5.73 -6.10
N VAL A 135 -9.39 -5.42 -4.83
CA VAL A 135 -9.29 -6.41 -3.75
C VAL A 135 -10.59 -7.20 -3.60
N ASN A 136 -11.74 -6.53 -3.62
CA ASN A 136 -13.04 -7.20 -3.52
C ASN A 136 -13.32 -8.12 -4.72
N ALA A 137 -12.98 -7.69 -5.95
CA ALA A 137 -13.11 -8.54 -7.14
C ALA A 137 -12.20 -9.78 -7.06
N LEU A 138 -10.97 -9.62 -6.60
CA LEU A 138 -10.02 -10.73 -6.40
C LEU A 138 -10.48 -11.67 -5.28
N ALA A 139 -11.02 -11.13 -4.18
CA ALA A 139 -11.59 -11.95 -3.10
C ALA A 139 -12.74 -12.83 -3.60
N GLN A 140 -13.66 -12.28 -4.41
CA GLN A 140 -14.74 -13.04 -5.06
C GLN A 140 -14.22 -14.12 -6.00
N ALA A 141 -13.04 -13.90 -6.61
CA ALA A 141 -12.37 -14.84 -7.49
C ALA A 141 -11.53 -15.91 -6.75
N GLY A 142 -11.54 -15.89 -5.40
CA GLY A 142 -10.89 -16.88 -4.54
C GLY A 142 -9.50 -16.50 -4.02
N PHE A 143 -8.99 -15.31 -4.33
CA PHE A 143 -7.74 -14.81 -3.74
C PHE A 143 -7.93 -14.46 -2.27
N LYS A 144 -7.00 -14.86 -1.39
CA LYS A 144 -7.15 -14.74 0.07
C LYS A 144 -6.18 -13.77 0.72
N ASN A 145 -5.00 -13.58 0.11
CA ASN A 145 -3.91 -12.78 0.68
C ASN A 145 -3.73 -11.46 -0.11
N VAL A 146 -4.84 -10.71 -0.28
CA VAL A 146 -4.85 -9.47 -1.06
C VAL A 146 -5.03 -8.28 -0.14
N TYR A 147 -4.02 -7.42 -0.09
CA TYR A 147 -3.95 -6.25 0.78
C TYR A 147 -4.28 -4.98 -0.01
N ASN A 148 -5.16 -4.14 0.53
CA ASN A 148 -5.38 -2.80 0.01
C ASN A 148 -4.32 -1.84 0.56
N ILE A 149 -3.53 -1.19 -0.31
CA ILE A 149 -2.66 -0.07 0.06
C ILE A 149 -3.53 1.18 0.14
N THR A 150 -3.85 1.58 1.38
CA THR A 150 -4.94 2.53 1.67
C THR A 150 -4.66 3.98 1.30
N ASP A 151 -3.40 4.36 1.18
CA ASP A 151 -2.92 5.66 0.71
C ASP A 151 -2.48 5.64 -0.77
N GLY A 152 -2.32 4.46 -1.37
CA GLY A 152 -2.02 4.29 -2.79
C GLY A 152 -0.69 4.87 -3.23
N PHE A 153 -0.59 5.21 -4.52
CA PHE A 153 0.64 5.77 -5.10
C PHE A 153 0.80 7.28 -4.84
N GLU A 154 -0.27 8.07 -5.04
CA GLU A 154 -0.21 9.54 -4.95
C GLU A 154 -0.64 10.08 -3.59
N GLY A 155 -1.37 9.29 -2.82
CA GLY A 155 -1.81 9.67 -1.47
C GLY A 155 -3.07 10.53 -1.41
N ASP A 156 -3.31 11.07 -0.24
CA ASP A 156 -4.43 11.96 0.07
C ASP A 156 -4.07 13.42 -0.25
N SER A 157 -5.12 14.22 -0.54
CA SER A 157 -4.94 15.63 -0.85
C SER A 157 -4.78 16.46 0.41
N VAL A 158 -3.96 17.49 0.32
CA VAL A 158 -3.88 18.56 1.32
C VAL A 158 -5.24 19.27 1.40
N LYS A 159 -5.78 19.34 2.61
CA LYS A 159 -7.09 19.98 2.91
C LYS A 159 -6.91 21.22 3.77
N ASP A 160 -6.01 22.10 3.36
CA ASP A 160 -5.75 23.36 4.02
C ASP A 160 -5.96 24.52 3.04
N PRO A 161 -7.07 25.28 3.15
CA PRO A 161 -7.34 26.41 2.26
C PRO A 161 -6.27 27.50 2.27
N GLY A 162 -5.48 27.62 3.33
CA GLY A 162 -4.37 28.57 3.44
C GLY A 162 -3.07 28.11 2.79
N SER A 163 -2.99 26.84 2.40
CA SER A 163 -1.80 26.27 1.77
C SER A 163 -1.81 26.44 0.25
N VAL A 164 -0.67 26.80 -0.32
CA VAL A 164 -0.45 26.80 -1.78
C VAL A 164 -0.57 25.42 -2.40
N PHE A 165 -0.54 24.37 -1.60
CA PHE A 165 -0.68 22.97 -2.00
C PHE A 165 -2.11 22.45 -1.79
N ASN A 166 -3.08 23.30 -1.42
CA ASN A 166 -4.45 22.86 -1.20
C ASN A 166 -5.01 22.13 -2.43
N GLY A 167 -5.56 20.94 -2.21
CA GLY A 167 -6.07 20.05 -3.26
C GLY A 167 -5.00 19.16 -3.92
N GLN A 168 -3.71 19.42 -3.74
CA GLN A 168 -2.64 18.58 -4.27
C GLN A 168 -2.43 17.34 -3.40
N ARG A 169 -2.08 16.21 -4.04
CA ARG A 169 -1.82 14.93 -3.34
C ARG A 169 -0.39 14.88 -2.84
N MET A 170 -0.20 15.26 -1.56
CA MET A 170 1.13 15.39 -0.96
C MET A 170 1.17 14.92 0.51
N VAL A 171 0.08 14.36 1.04
CA VAL A 171 0.00 14.01 2.48
C VAL A 171 0.71 12.71 2.78
N ASN A 172 0.49 11.68 1.98
CA ASN A 172 0.97 10.30 2.14
C ASN A 172 1.05 9.61 0.77
N GLY A 173 1.10 8.28 0.74
CA GLY A 173 1.18 7.50 -0.48
C GLY A 173 2.62 7.16 -0.88
N TRP A 174 2.77 6.19 -1.76
CA TRP A 174 4.06 5.61 -2.15
C TRP A 174 5.11 6.67 -2.54
N ARG A 175 4.75 7.52 -3.49
CA ARG A 175 5.66 8.55 -4.02
C ARG A 175 6.07 9.58 -2.96
N ASN A 176 5.12 10.06 -2.15
CA ASN A 176 5.38 11.09 -1.15
C ASN A 176 6.08 10.54 0.10
N SER A 177 6.06 9.24 0.32
CA SER A 177 6.79 8.57 1.42
C SER A 177 8.27 8.30 1.08
N GLY A 178 8.76 8.77 -0.07
CA GLY A 178 10.15 8.60 -0.48
C GLY A 178 10.52 7.15 -0.84
N LEU A 179 9.53 6.31 -1.14
CA LEU A 179 9.74 4.93 -1.56
C LEU A 179 10.23 4.86 -3.01
N PRO A 180 10.91 3.79 -3.45
CA PRO A 180 11.41 3.66 -4.82
C PRO A 180 10.31 3.75 -5.86
N TRP A 181 10.44 4.69 -6.79
CA TRP A 181 9.52 4.89 -7.90
C TRP A 181 10.21 5.48 -9.13
N THR A 182 9.61 5.33 -10.31
CA THR A 182 10.20 5.73 -11.59
C THR A 182 9.14 6.17 -12.58
N TYR A 183 9.59 6.84 -13.66
CA TYR A 183 8.83 7.08 -14.90
C TYR A 183 9.21 6.08 -16.01
N GLN A 184 10.18 5.19 -15.78
CA GLN A 184 10.68 4.25 -16.78
C GLN A 184 9.85 2.96 -16.72
N PRO A 185 8.91 2.72 -17.66
CA PRO A 185 8.08 1.52 -17.63
C PRO A 185 8.88 0.30 -18.06
N ASP A 186 8.56 -0.83 -17.45
CA ASP A 186 8.95 -2.15 -17.93
C ASP A 186 7.74 -2.79 -18.66
N PRO A 187 7.76 -2.93 -19.98
CA PRO A 187 6.65 -3.52 -20.73
C PRO A 187 6.30 -4.94 -20.27
N ALA A 188 7.26 -5.69 -19.74
CA ALA A 188 7.03 -7.04 -19.23
C ALA A 188 6.14 -7.05 -17.97
N ARG A 189 6.03 -5.92 -17.27
CA ARG A 189 5.18 -5.73 -16.08
C ARG A 189 3.87 -5.00 -16.37
N MET A 190 3.53 -4.77 -17.63
CA MET A 190 2.28 -4.12 -18.03
C MET A 190 1.33 -5.14 -18.67
N VAL A 191 0.35 -5.62 -17.88
CA VAL A 191 -0.68 -6.54 -18.37
C VAL A 191 -1.89 -5.73 -18.81
N LEU A 192 -1.83 -5.23 -20.03
CA LEU A 192 -2.83 -4.34 -20.61
C LEU A 192 -4.05 -5.10 -21.12
N PRO A 193 -5.23 -4.46 -21.17
CA PRO A 193 -6.40 -5.06 -21.81
C PRO A 193 -6.16 -5.23 -23.32
N THR A 194 -6.71 -6.28 -23.90
CA THR A 194 -6.61 -6.57 -25.34
C THR A 194 -7.44 -5.59 -26.18
N GLU A 195 -8.52 -5.03 -25.60
CA GLU A 195 -9.37 -4.01 -26.22
C GLU A 195 -9.43 -2.76 -25.33
N ARG A 196 -9.36 -1.59 -25.95
CA ARG A 196 -9.48 -0.28 -25.28
C ARG A 196 -10.89 0.28 -25.38
#